data_54625df00733efbb2ff6a63f23c6b71e
#
_entry.id   54625df00733efbb2ff6a63f23c6b71e
#
_cell.length_a   1.000
_cell.length_b   1.000
_cell.length_c   1.000
_cell.angle_alpha   90.00
_cell.angle_beta   90.00
_cell.angle_gamma   90.00
#
_symmetry.space_group_name_H-M   'P 1'
#
loop_
_entity.id
_entity.type
_entity.pdbx_description
1 polymer ?
#
loop_
_entity_poly.entity_id
_entity_poly.type
_entity_poly.pdbx_seq_one_letter_code
_entity_poly.pdbx_strand_id
1 'polypeptide(L)'
;TEHVVRQALDNAVRPLLFINKIDRLIKELELNAKEIQERFKIIIGEFNKLIVNYAKAEFMKNWMVELSEDTVAFGSALHGWGATLSQYLEKQESFNHVMQVYDDAGDNRTKLEILREEFPVHDAILKMLADNAPNPIDAQSYRIPFIWSGPMNSDLGKALKTCDENGPTMLFASKVQVEHGQTIATARIFSGSITQGDEFLLISAGEKEKANNIGIFMGQRILAIESVTSGNIVAIKGLKNIKSGESMINSGYNGDAKGSLQFEQLN
;
A
#
# COMPACT_ATOMS: atom_id res chain seq x y z
N THR A 1 6.18 -1.43 -15.70
CA THR A 1 6.37 -0.53 -14.54
C THR A 1 5.63 0.81 -14.75
N GLU A 2 5.87 1.52 -15.87
CA GLU A 2 5.29 2.83 -16.16
C GLU A 2 3.77 2.86 -16.01
N HIS A 3 3.05 1.92 -16.63
CA HIS A 3 1.58 1.84 -16.55
C HIS A 3 1.07 1.76 -15.10
N VAL A 4 1.67 0.90 -14.27
CA VAL A 4 1.28 0.74 -12.85
C VAL A 4 1.60 1.99 -12.03
N VAL A 5 2.78 2.60 -12.28
CA VAL A 5 3.17 3.85 -11.60
C VAL A 5 2.21 4.97 -11.96
N ARG A 6 1.88 5.13 -13.23
CA ARG A 6 0.90 6.12 -13.70
C ARG A 6 -0.45 5.97 -12.99
N GLN A 7 -1.01 4.75 -12.96
CA GLN A 7 -2.28 4.51 -12.27
C GLN A 7 -2.22 4.84 -10.76
N ALA A 8 -1.10 4.50 -10.10
CA ALA A 8 -0.92 4.85 -8.70
C ALA A 8 -0.91 6.37 -8.50
N LEU A 9 -0.20 7.10 -9.36
CA LEU A 9 -0.11 8.57 -9.30
C LEU A 9 -1.44 9.25 -9.64
N ASP A 10 -2.20 8.73 -10.62
CA ASP A 10 -3.54 9.22 -10.97
C ASP A 10 -4.51 9.08 -9.78
N ASN A 11 -4.38 8.02 -8.99
CA ASN A 11 -5.13 7.79 -7.75
C ASN A 11 -4.51 8.48 -6.52
N ALA A 12 -3.58 9.39 -6.71
CA ALA A 12 -2.87 10.09 -5.65
C ALA A 12 -2.27 9.13 -4.57
N VAL A 13 -1.58 8.07 -5.03
CA VAL A 13 -0.82 7.15 -4.17
C VAL A 13 0.65 7.54 -4.18
N ARG A 14 1.22 7.82 -3.00
CA ARG A 14 2.64 8.14 -2.85
C ARG A 14 3.50 6.91 -3.20
N PRO A 15 4.43 7.01 -4.16
CA PRO A 15 5.28 5.90 -4.55
C PRO A 15 6.48 5.73 -3.62
N LEU A 16 6.92 4.49 -3.44
CA LEU A 16 8.19 4.11 -2.83
C LEU A 16 8.89 3.12 -3.76
N LEU A 17 10.21 3.08 -3.77
CA LEU A 17 10.97 2.28 -4.71
C LEU A 17 11.82 1.21 -4.00
N PHE A 18 11.64 -0.07 -4.38
CA PHE A 18 12.55 -1.14 -3.99
C PHE A 18 13.34 -1.62 -5.21
N ILE A 19 14.66 -1.41 -5.21
CA ILE A 19 15.56 -1.86 -6.28
C ILE A 19 15.94 -3.32 -5.98
N ASN A 20 15.25 -4.23 -6.64
CA ASN A 20 15.43 -5.67 -6.46
C ASN A 20 16.51 -6.25 -7.39
N LYS A 21 16.91 -7.48 -7.11
CA LYS A 21 17.84 -8.30 -7.92
C LYS A 21 19.27 -7.76 -7.94
N ILE A 22 19.74 -7.23 -6.82
CA ILE A 22 21.14 -6.81 -6.69
C ILE A 22 22.10 -8.00 -6.88
N ASP A 23 21.68 -9.21 -6.48
CA ASP A 23 22.36 -10.47 -6.75
C ASP A 23 22.76 -10.66 -8.23
N ARG A 24 21.89 -10.25 -9.16
CA ARG A 24 22.17 -10.34 -10.59
C ARG A 24 23.16 -9.30 -11.08
N LEU A 25 23.12 -8.09 -10.50
CA LEU A 25 24.11 -7.05 -10.84
C LEU A 25 25.52 -7.51 -10.45
N ILE A 26 25.64 -8.25 -9.32
CA ILE A 26 26.91 -8.74 -8.82
C ILE A 26 27.32 -10.02 -9.58
N LYS A 27 26.47 -11.06 -9.65
CA LYS A 27 26.84 -12.39 -10.15
C LYS A 27 26.75 -12.54 -11.67
N GLU A 28 25.74 -11.93 -12.32
CA GLU A 28 25.50 -12.10 -13.75
C GLU A 28 26.17 -10.99 -14.58
N LEU A 29 26.16 -9.75 -14.07
CA LEU A 29 26.76 -8.61 -14.77
C LEU A 29 28.15 -8.25 -14.25
N GLU A 30 28.60 -8.90 -13.19
CA GLU A 30 29.93 -8.71 -12.58
C GLU A 30 30.30 -7.25 -12.31
N LEU A 31 29.27 -6.43 -11.97
CA LEU A 31 29.45 -5.02 -11.71
C LEU A 31 30.13 -4.79 -10.36
N ASN A 32 31.09 -3.87 -10.33
CA ASN A 32 31.69 -3.41 -9.08
C ASN A 32 30.77 -2.44 -8.32
N ALA A 33 31.11 -2.12 -7.06
CA ALA A 33 30.30 -1.27 -6.19
C ALA A 33 29.98 0.11 -6.79
N LYS A 34 30.93 0.71 -7.51
CA LYS A 34 30.76 2.02 -8.16
C LYS A 34 29.78 1.94 -9.33
N GLU A 35 29.88 0.92 -10.14
CA GLU A 35 28.98 0.68 -11.27
C GLU A 35 27.54 0.40 -10.79
N ILE A 36 27.38 -0.33 -9.67
CA ILE A 36 26.07 -0.56 -9.05
C ILE A 36 25.48 0.77 -8.53
N GLN A 37 26.29 1.64 -7.90
CA GLN A 37 25.83 2.96 -7.47
C GLN A 37 25.39 3.83 -8.66
N GLU A 38 26.14 3.84 -9.77
CA GLU A 38 25.72 4.54 -10.99
C GLU A 38 24.41 3.96 -11.56
N ARG A 39 24.25 2.64 -11.50
CA ARG A 39 23.00 1.98 -11.90
C ARG A 39 21.80 2.41 -11.04
N PHE A 40 22.01 2.57 -9.71
CA PHE A 40 20.96 3.10 -8.82
C PHE A 40 20.55 4.52 -9.21
N LYS A 41 21.52 5.41 -9.50
CA LYS A 41 21.21 6.78 -9.95
C LYS A 41 20.38 6.80 -11.21
N ILE A 42 20.69 5.92 -12.17
CA ILE A 42 19.91 5.80 -13.41
C ILE A 42 18.49 5.35 -13.12
N ILE A 43 18.30 4.27 -12.34
CA ILE A 43 16.99 3.71 -12.02
C ILE A 43 16.14 4.74 -11.26
N ILE A 44 16.70 5.40 -10.25
CA ILE A 44 16.02 6.44 -9.47
C ILE A 44 15.66 7.63 -10.36
N GLY A 45 16.57 8.05 -11.23
CA GLY A 45 16.33 9.14 -12.18
C GLY A 45 15.21 8.81 -13.18
N GLU A 46 15.17 7.60 -13.72
CA GLU A 46 14.08 7.15 -14.60
C GLU A 46 12.74 7.07 -13.86
N PHE A 47 12.75 6.57 -12.62
CA PHE A 47 11.54 6.51 -11.80
C PHE A 47 11.01 7.90 -11.46
N ASN A 48 11.90 8.82 -11.08
CA ASN A 48 11.54 10.21 -10.80
C ASN A 48 11.00 10.96 -12.04
N LYS A 49 11.47 10.62 -13.25
CA LYS A 49 10.87 11.14 -14.49
C LYS A 49 9.42 10.72 -14.64
N LEU A 50 9.04 9.50 -14.25
CA LEU A 50 7.64 9.06 -14.27
C LEU A 50 6.82 9.89 -13.27
N ILE A 51 7.36 10.16 -12.08
CA ILE A 51 6.68 11.02 -11.09
C ILE A 51 6.47 12.43 -11.64
N VAL A 52 7.51 13.02 -12.24
CA VAL A 52 7.40 14.36 -12.86
C VAL A 52 6.38 14.39 -13.98
N ASN A 53 6.26 13.33 -14.77
CA ASN A 53 5.36 13.29 -15.92
C ASN A 53 3.90 13.02 -15.54
N TYR A 54 3.63 12.27 -14.47
CA TYR A 54 2.30 11.76 -14.17
C TYR A 54 1.74 12.19 -12.82
N ALA A 55 2.57 12.62 -11.86
CA ALA A 55 2.05 13.10 -10.58
C ALA A 55 1.36 14.46 -10.74
N LYS A 56 0.32 14.69 -9.94
CA LYS A 56 -0.31 16.01 -9.84
C LYS A 56 0.72 17.03 -9.34
N ALA A 57 0.65 18.27 -9.85
CA ALA A 57 1.65 19.31 -9.61
C ALA A 57 1.95 19.56 -8.12
N GLU A 58 0.92 19.43 -7.27
CA GLU A 58 1.03 19.60 -5.81
C GLU A 58 1.85 18.51 -5.11
N PHE A 59 1.92 17.30 -5.69
CA PHE A 59 2.64 16.16 -5.11
C PHE A 59 4.00 15.92 -5.75
N MET A 60 4.20 16.37 -6.98
CA MET A 60 5.37 16.06 -7.81
C MET A 60 6.68 16.18 -7.03
N LYS A 61 6.93 17.34 -6.41
CA LYS A 61 8.19 17.61 -5.70
C LYS A 61 8.37 16.74 -4.45
N ASN A 62 7.29 16.54 -3.70
CA ASN A 62 7.34 15.84 -2.40
C ASN A 62 7.28 14.32 -2.53
N TRP A 63 7.00 13.81 -3.74
CA TRP A 63 6.89 12.37 -4.01
C TRP A 63 8.06 11.81 -4.81
N MET A 64 9.03 12.65 -5.19
CA MET A 64 10.28 12.15 -5.74
C MET A 64 10.97 11.24 -4.73
N VAL A 65 11.56 10.16 -5.24
CA VAL A 65 12.21 9.17 -4.39
C VAL A 65 13.73 9.42 -4.36
N GLU A 66 14.31 9.30 -3.17
CA GLU A 66 15.74 9.49 -2.93
C GLU A 66 16.27 8.49 -1.90
N LEU A 67 17.52 8.04 -2.07
CA LEU A 67 18.17 7.15 -1.09
C LEU A 67 18.35 7.83 0.27
N SER A 68 18.67 9.12 0.28
CA SER A 68 18.89 9.92 1.48
C SER A 68 17.66 10.10 2.37
N GLU A 69 16.48 9.99 1.78
CA GLU A 69 15.19 10.12 2.46
C GLU A 69 14.55 8.76 2.81
N ASP A 70 15.30 7.67 2.65
CA ASP A 70 14.81 6.29 2.83
C ASP A 70 13.50 5.98 2.06
N THR A 71 13.23 6.71 0.96
CA THR A 71 12.12 6.40 0.03
C THR A 71 12.51 5.38 -1.02
N VAL A 72 13.79 4.99 -1.01
CA VAL A 72 14.37 3.94 -1.84
C VAL A 72 15.05 2.91 -0.94
N ALA A 73 14.69 1.64 -1.10
CA ALA A 73 15.43 0.51 -0.54
C ALA A 73 15.98 -0.36 -1.67
N PHE A 74 17.02 -1.15 -1.38
CA PHE A 74 17.67 -2.02 -2.35
C PHE A 74 18.00 -3.37 -1.74
N GLY A 75 18.13 -4.41 -2.56
CA GLY A 75 18.46 -5.75 -2.06
C GLY A 75 18.18 -6.87 -3.05
N SER A 76 18.12 -8.08 -2.52
CA SER A 76 17.74 -9.30 -3.23
C SER A 76 16.60 -10.00 -2.49
N ALA A 77 15.39 -9.92 -3.02
CA ALA A 77 14.26 -10.67 -2.48
C ALA A 77 14.47 -12.19 -2.58
N LEU A 78 15.23 -12.66 -3.58
CA LEU A 78 15.58 -14.08 -3.73
C LEU A 78 16.41 -14.59 -2.55
N HIS A 79 17.36 -13.78 -2.08
CA HIS A 79 18.25 -14.11 -0.96
C HIS A 79 17.74 -13.58 0.38
N GLY A 80 16.60 -12.86 0.39
CA GLY A 80 15.91 -12.42 1.60
C GLY A 80 16.55 -11.24 2.33
N TRP A 81 17.45 -10.50 1.68
CA TRP A 81 18.10 -9.31 2.26
C TRP A 81 17.72 -8.02 1.52
N GLY A 82 17.74 -6.92 2.25
CA GLY A 82 17.54 -5.58 1.73
C GLY A 82 17.74 -4.54 2.79
N ALA A 83 18.08 -3.32 2.39
CA ALA A 83 18.31 -2.20 3.29
C ALA A 83 17.84 -0.89 2.66
N THR A 84 17.44 0.06 3.52
CA THR A 84 17.44 1.49 3.18
C THR A 84 18.85 2.04 3.37
N LEU A 85 19.11 3.25 2.90
CA LEU A 85 20.43 3.84 3.06
C LEU A 85 20.76 4.06 4.55
N SER A 86 19.81 4.53 5.36
CA SER A 86 20.05 4.76 6.79
C SER A 86 20.39 3.46 7.53
N GLN A 87 19.64 2.39 7.32
CA GLN A 87 19.94 1.08 7.93
C GLN A 87 21.33 0.57 7.56
N TYR A 88 21.71 0.82 6.31
CA TYR A 88 23.01 0.40 5.82
C TYR A 88 24.16 1.21 6.48
N LEU A 89 24.00 2.52 6.62
CA LEU A 89 24.99 3.39 7.27
C LEU A 89 25.06 3.15 8.79
N GLU A 90 23.96 2.82 9.45
CA GLU A 90 23.92 2.47 10.88
C GLU A 90 24.81 1.28 11.22
N LYS A 91 24.92 0.32 10.31
CA LYS A 91 25.80 -0.86 10.47
C LYS A 91 27.28 -0.56 10.21
N GLN A 92 27.61 0.68 9.77
CA GLN A 92 28.96 1.10 9.40
C GLN A 92 29.62 0.21 8.32
N GLU A 93 28.81 -0.51 7.58
CA GLU A 93 29.26 -1.41 6.53
C GLU A 93 29.47 -0.64 5.20
N SER A 94 30.39 -1.11 4.38
CA SER A 94 30.55 -0.61 3.02
C SER A 94 29.88 -1.54 2.02
N PHE A 95 29.44 -1.04 0.87
CA PHE A 95 28.87 -1.88 -0.18
C PHE A 95 29.84 -2.99 -0.64
N ASN A 96 31.14 -2.81 -0.38
CA ASN A 96 32.14 -3.84 -0.59
C ASN A 96 31.94 -5.06 0.31
N HIS A 97 31.34 -4.91 1.51
CA HIS A 97 30.99 -6.04 2.36
C HIS A 97 29.97 -6.96 1.67
N VAL A 98 28.90 -6.38 1.11
CA VAL A 98 27.93 -7.15 0.32
C VAL A 98 28.61 -7.87 -0.84
N MET A 99 29.46 -7.18 -1.58
CA MET A 99 30.24 -7.75 -2.69
C MET A 99 31.09 -8.93 -2.22
N GLN A 100 31.84 -8.74 -1.11
CA GLN A 100 32.71 -9.78 -0.54
C GLN A 100 31.92 -11.00 -0.10
N VAL A 101 30.75 -10.83 0.54
CA VAL A 101 29.89 -11.95 0.92
C VAL A 101 29.43 -12.75 -0.31
N TYR A 102 29.13 -12.07 -1.43
CA TYR A 102 28.79 -12.75 -2.67
C TYR A 102 29.98 -13.49 -3.30
N ASP A 103 31.16 -12.91 -3.25
CA ASP A 103 32.41 -13.51 -3.76
C ASP A 103 32.77 -14.76 -2.93
N ASP A 104 32.75 -14.65 -1.61
CA ASP A 104 33.06 -15.74 -0.67
C ASP A 104 32.00 -16.86 -0.69
N ALA A 105 30.76 -16.51 -0.99
CA ALA A 105 29.68 -17.49 -1.06
C ALA A 105 29.78 -18.35 -2.32
N GLY A 106 30.22 -17.80 -3.45
CA GLY A 106 30.14 -18.48 -4.75
C GLY A 106 28.70 -18.96 -4.99
N ASP A 107 28.52 -20.29 -5.10
CA ASP A 107 27.21 -20.92 -5.23
C ASP A 107 26.60 -21.41 -3.90
N ASN A 108 27.29 -21.22 -2.80
CA ASN A 108 26.83 -21.66 -1.48
C ASN A 108 25.83 -20.68 -0.89
N ARG A 109 24.53 -20.97 -1.01
CA ARG A 109 23.43 -20.15 -0.50
C ARG A 109 23.45 -19.96 1.02
N THR A 110 24.00 -20.92 1.76
CA THR A 110 24.06 -20.84 3.24
C THR A 110 24.95 -19.67 3.68
N LYS A 111 25.99 -19.35 2.93
CA LYS A 111 26.83 -18.18 3.24
C LYS A 111 26.12 -16.84 2.99
N LEU A 112 25.09 -16.81 2.16
CA LEU A 112 24.28 -15.61 1.92
C LEU A 112 23.27 -15.36 3.05
N GLU A 113 23.06 -16.32 3.97
CA GLU A 113 22.23 -16.13 5.17
C GLU A 113 22.77 -15.01 6.05
N ILE A 114 24.06 -14.76 6.03
CA ILE A 114 24.70 -13.62 6.72
C ILE A 114 24.03 -12.29 6.32
N LEU A 115 23.86 -12.04 5.04
CA LEU A 115 23.20 -10.81 4.57
C LEU A 115 21.72 -10.75 4.96
N ARG A 116 21.05 -11.91 5.00
CA ARG A 116 19.66 -12.00 5.46
C ARG A 116 19.52 -11.72 6.94
N GLU A 117 20.49 -12.13 7.76
CA GLU A 117 20.52 -11.85 9.20
C GLU A 117 20.90 -10.40 9.51
N GLU A 118 21.86 -9.86 8.76
CA GLU A 118 22.31 -8.47 8.92
C GLU A 118 21.30 -7.44 8.40
N PHE A 119 20.67 -7.73 7.27
CA PHE A 119 19.76 -6.85 6.54
C PHE A 119 18.49 -7.60 6.11
N PRO A 120 17.62 -8.00 7.02
CA PRO A 120 16.38 -8.70 6.66
C PRO A 120 15.52 -7.85 5.73
N VAL A 121 15.14 -8.37 4.56
CA VAL A 121 14.39 -7.59 3.55
C VAL A 121 13.07 -7.03 4.08
N HIS A 122 12.43 -7.74 5.02
CA HIS A 122 11.19 -7.28 5.62
C HIS A 122 11.40 -6.05 6.50
N ASP A 123 12.53 -5.93 7.20
CA ASP A 123 12.84 -4.75 8.01
C ASP A 123 13.07 -3.53 7.13
N ALA A 124 13.75 -3.69 5.99
CA ALA A 124 13.93 -2.62 5.02
C ALA A 124 12.60 -2.10 4.46
N ILE A 125 11.72 -3.02 4.07
CA ILE A 125 10.40 -2.66 3.51
C ILE A 125 9.52 -2.02 4.59
N LEU A 126 9.47 -2.61 5.79
CA LEU A 126 8.64 -2.09 6.88
C LEU A 126 9.12 -0.72 7.36
N LYS A 127 10.44 -0.52 7.49
CA LYS A 127 11.01 0.80 7.83
C LYS A 127 10.66 1.83 6.77
N MET A 128 10.93 1.54 5.49
CA MET A 128 10.59 2.43 4.38
C MET A 128 9.12 2.83 4.38
N LEU A 129 8.20 1.88 4.65
CA LEU A 129 6.77 2.13 4.73
C LEU A 129 6.41 2.95 5.98
N ALA A 130 6.93 2.59 7.16
CA ALA A 130 6.59 3.26 8.42
C ALA A 130 7.03 4.74 8.43
N ASP A 131 8.19 5.02 7.84
CA ASP A 131 8.76 6.37 7.82
C ASP A 131 8.16 7.25 6.71
N ASN A 132 7.70 6.66 5.60
CA ASN A 132 7.36 7.42 4.40
C ASN A 132 5.92 7.27 3.91
N ALA A 133 5.23 6.16 4.22
CA ALA A 133 3.84 6.02 3.80
C ALA A 133 2.92 6.90 4.65
N PRO A 134 1.98 7.64 4.05
CA PRO A 134 1.04 8.44 4.81
C PRO A 134 0.10 7.52 5.60
N ASN A 135 -0.20 7.90 6.84
CA ASN A 135 -1.25 7.24 7.62
C ASN A 135 -2.63 7.49 6.98
N PRO A 136 -3.68 6.78 7.41
CA PRO A 136 -5.02 6.92 6.84
C PRO A 136 -5.58 8.35 6.87
N ILE A 137 -5.37 9.09 7.95
CA ILE A 137 -5.85 10.46 8.10
C ILE A 137 -5.18 11.38 7.09
N ASP A 138 -3.85 11.32 7.02
CA ASP A 138 -3.08 12.12 6.08
C ASP A 138 -3.43 11.77 4.64
N ALA A 139 -3.48 10.47 4.30
CA ALA A 139 -3.82 10.01 2.96
C ALA A 139 -5.22 10.47 2.52
N GLN A 140 -6.23 10.38 3.38
CA GLN A 140 -7.59 10.76 3.06
C GLN A 140 -7.73 12.28 2.90
N SER A 141 -6.98 13.07 3.66
CA SER A 141 -7.04 14.53 3.59
C SER A 141 -6.84 15.07 2.18
N TYR A 142 -5.94 14.47 1.40
CA TYR A 142 -5.63 14.88 0.02
C TYR A 142 -6.24 13.97 -1.05
N ARG A 143 -6.54 12.68 -0.75
CA ARG A 143 -7.09 11.75 -1.73
C ARG A 143 -8.59 11.86 -1.93
N ILE A 144 -9.35 12.07 -0.84
CA ILE A 144 -10.81 12.13 -0.91
C ILE A 144 -11.33 13.16 -1.91
N PRO A 145 -10.77 14.38 -2.05
CA PRO A 145 -11.19 15.32 -3.08
C PRO A 145 -11.14 14.80 -4.53
N PHE A 146 -10.35 13.76 -4.79
CA PHE A 146 -10.23 13.17 -6.14
C PHE A 146 -11.06 11.92 -6.35
N ILE A 147 -11.32 11.16 -5.28
CA ILE A 147 -12.00 9.85 -5.38
C ILE A 147 -13.45 9.88 -4.90
N TRP A 148 -13.89 10.93 -4.21
CA TRP A 148 -15.26 11.09 -3.77
C TRP A 148 -16.07 11.86 -4.81
N SER A 149 -17.17 11.28 -5.31
CA SER A 149 -18.03 11.90 -6.31
C SER A 149 -19.16 12.77 -5.74
N GLY A 150 -19.37 12.71 -4.43
CA GLY A 150 -20.42 13.48 -3.75
C GLY A 150 -19.94 14.86 -3.27
N PRO A 151 -20.84 15.64 -2.62
CA PRO A 151 -20.50 16.98 -2.14
C PRO A 151 -19.52 16.93 -0.96
N MET A 152 -18.38 17.62 -1.11
CA MET A 152 -17.33 17.69 -0.09
C MET A 152 -17.75 18.42 1.20
N ASN A 153 -18.72 19.32 1.10
CA ASN A 153 -19.25 20.07 2.23
C ASN A 153 -20.34 19.33 3.03
N SER A 154 -20.79 18.17 2.57
CA SER A 154 -21.69 17.30 3.33
C SER A 154 -21.01 16.72 4.57
N ASP A 155 -21.80 16.26 5.54
CA ASP A 155 -21.26 15.60 6.74
C ASP A 155 -20.45 14.35 6.38
N LEU A 156 -20.92 13.57 5.38
CA LEU A 156 -20.19 12.42 4.87
C LEU A 156 -18.89 12.84 4.17
N GLY A 157 -18.89 13.84 3.30
CA GLY A 157 -17.70 14.33 2.61
C GLY A 157 -16.61 14.83 3.58
N LYS A 158 -17.02 15.53 4.64
CA LYS A 158 -16.12 15.96 5.72
C LYS A 158 -15.56 14.77 6.50
N ALA A 159 -16.42 13.85 6.92
CA ALA A 159 -16.02 12.65 7.65
C ALA A 159 -15.04 11.77 6.84
N LEU A 160 -15.28 11.59 5.54
CA LEU A 160 -14.37 10.89 4.63
C LEU A 160 -13.01 11.57 4.57
N LYS A 161 -12.97 12.90 4.46
CA LYS A 161 -11.72 13.65 4.35
C LYS A 161 -10.86 13.58 5.61
N THR A 162 -11.48 13.54 6.79
CA THR A 162 -10.81 13.51 8.10
C THR A 162 -10.61 12.11 8.66
N CYS A 163 -11.06 11.07 7.94
CA CYS A 163 -11.06 9.70 8.45
C CYS A 163 -11.79 9.57 9.79
N ASP A 164 -12.90 10.31 9.96
CA ASP A 164 -13.61 10.45 11.23
C ASP A 164 -14.24 9.12 11.67
N GLU A 165 -13.80 8.60 12.81
CA GLU A 165 -14.31 7.34 13.37
C GLU A 165 -15.74 7.44 13.94
N ASN A 166 -16.20 8.65 14.26
CA ASN A 166 -17.53 8.92 14.77
C ASN A 166 -18.50 9.44 13.70
N GLY A 167 -18.01 9.62 12.48
CA GLY A 167 -18.81 10.07 11.35
C GLY A 167 -19.71 8.99 10.75
N PRO A 168 -20.47 9.33 9.70
CA PRO A 168 -21.26 8.34 8.95
C PRO A 168 -20.36 7.23 8.41
N THR A 169 -20.77 5.98 8.60
CA THR A 169 -19.95 4.82 8.19
C THR A 169 -20.00 4.61 6.69
N MET A 170 -18.82 4.70 6.05
CA MET A 170 -18.65 4.39 4.63
C MET A 170 -17.45 3.49 4.39
N LEU A 171 -17.68 2.44 3.60
CA LEU A 171 -16.67 1.47 3.21
C LEU A 171 -16.57 1.38 1.68
N PHE A 172 -15.42 0.87 1.23
CA PHE A 172 -15.19 0.52 -0.18
C PHE A 172 -14.64 -0.89 -0.29
N ALA A 173 -15.35 -1.76 -1.01
CA ALA A 173 -14.93 -3.13 -1.27
C ALA A 173 -13.88 -3.16 -2.40
N SER A 174 -12.62 -3.29 -2.03
CA SER A 174 -11.50 -3.34 -2.98
C SER A 174 -11.37 -4.70 -3.68
N LYS A 175 -11.76 -5.77 -3.01
CA LYS A 175 -11.65 -7.14 -3.51
C LYS A 175 -12.79 -8.01 -2.99
N VAL A 176 -13.32 -8.85 -3.86
CA VAL A 176 -14.32 -9.86 -3.49
C VAL A 176 -13.83 -11.22 -3.96
N GLN A 177 -13.83 -12.20 -3.07
CA GLN A 177 -13.40 -13.58 -3.31
C GLN A 177 -14.46 -14.54 -2.80
N VAL A 178 -14.53 -15.72 -3.40
CA VAL A 178 -15.36 -16.81 -2.89
C VAL A 178 -14.43 -17.91 -2.37
N GLU A 179 -14.49 -18.17 -1.08
CA GLU A 179 -13.72 -19.22 -0.41
C GLU A 179 -14.67 -20.18 0.30
N HIS A 180 -14.54 -21.48 0.02
CA HIS A 180 -15.39 -22.53 0.60
C HIS A 180 -16.91 -22.24 0.48
N GLY A 181 -17.32 -21.63 -0.64
CA GLY A 181 -18.72 -21.27 -0.88
C GLY A 181 -19.22 -20.03 -0.15
N GLN A 182 -18.34 -19.29 0.54
CA GLN A 182 -18.67 -18.03 1.19
C GLN A 182 -17.99 -16.86 0.49
N THR A 183 -18.76 -15.80 0.26
CA THR A 183 -18.21 -14.53 -0.25
C THR A 183 -17.45 -13.82 0.87
N ILE A 184 -16.22 -13.41 0.58
CA ILE A 184 -15.38 -12.59 1.46
C ILE A 184 -15.08 -11.30 0.72
N ALA A 185 -15.57 -10.19 1.23
CA ALA A 185 -15.24 -8.85 0.74
C ALA A 185 -14.13 -8.25 1.59
N THR A 186 -13.04 -7.84 0.95
CA THR A 186 -11.99 -7.01 1.56
C THR A 186 -12.40 -5.58 1.36
N ALA A 187 -12.72 -4.87 2.43
CA ALA A 187 -13.19 -3.50 2.37
C ALA A 187 -12.33 -2.57 3.24
N ARG A 188 -12.08 -1.35 2.74
CA ARG A 188 -11.50 -0.27 3.54
C ARG A 188 -12.60 0.58 4.14
N ILE A 189 -12.48 0.90 5.42
CA ILE A 189 -13.37 1.81 6.13
C ILE A 189 -12.80 3.23 5.97
N PHE A 190 -13.54 4.11 5.30
CA PHE A 190 -13.12 5.48 5.04
C PHE A 190 -13.62 6.46 6.11
N SER A 191 -14.77 6.19 6.71
CA SER A 191 -15.33 6.96 7.84
C SER A 191 -16.23 6.07 8.68
N GLY A 192 -16.47 6.47 9.93
CA GLY A 192 -17.30 5.77 10.89
C GLY A 192 -16.64 4.48 11.41
N SER A 193 -17.46 3.57 11.85
CA SER A 193 -17.09 2.25 12.35
C SER A 193 -18.06 1.18 11.85
N ILE A 194 -17.61 -0.05 11.75
CA ILE A 194 -18.44 -1.22 11.47
C ILE A 194 -18.47 -2.14 12.67
N THR A 195 -19.66 -2.59 13.03
CA THR A 195 -19.91 -3.58 14.07
C THR A 195 -20.55 -4.82 13.45
N GLN A 196 -20.26 -5.98 14.00
CA GLN A 196 -20.88 -7.22 13.55
C GLN A 196 -22.39 -7.10 13.63
N GLY A 197 -23.07 -7.39 12.51
CA GLY A 197 -24.52 -7.29 12.38
C GLY A 197 -25.03 -5.96 11.80
N ASP A 198 -24.16 -5.00 11.52
CA ASP A 198 -24.55 -3.76 10.83
C ASP A 198 -25.11 -4.03 9.44
N GLU A 199 -26.07 -3.21 9.04
CA GLU A 199 -26.68 -3.26 7.72
C GLU A 199 -26.17 -2.10 6.85
N PHE A 200 -25.76 -2.42 5.63
CA PHE A 200 -25.23 -1.48 4.65
C PHE A 200 -26.08 -1.46 3.37
N LEU A 201 -26.24 -0.27 2.82
CA LEU A 201 -26.72 -0.08 1.46
C LEU A 201 -25.51 -0.18 0.51
N LEU A 202 -25.58 -1.08 -0.45
CA LEU A 202 -24.66 -1.18 -1.58
C LEU A 202 -25.09 -0.10 -2.59
N ILE A 203 -24.24 0.91 -2.81
CA ILE A 203 -24.64 2.13 -3.54
C ILE A 203 -24.93 1.81 -5.00
N SER A 204 -24.09 1.01 -5.67
CA SER A 204 -24.29 0.66 -7.09
C SER A 204 -25.41 -0.33 -7.31
N ALA A 205 -25.58 -1.31 -6.39
CA ALA A 205 -26.61 -2.33 -6.48
C ALA A 205 -27.99 -1.83 -6.01
N GLY A 206 -28.03 -0.82 -5.14
CA GLY A 206 -29.26 -0.32 -4.52
C GLY A 206 -29.87 -1.30 -3.52
N GLU A 207 -29.13 -2.29 -3.06
CA GLU A 207 -29.57 -3.36 -2.17
C GLU A 207 -28.98 -3.22 -0.78
N LYS A 208 -29.73 -3.70 0.23
CA LYS A 208 -29.26 -3.73 1.60
C LYS A 208 -28.72 -5.10 1.95
N GLU A 209 -27.56 -5.11 2.58
CA GLU A 209 -26.89 -6.33 3.02
C GLU A 209 -26.38 -6.21 4.46
N LYS A 210 -26.35 -7.33 5.17
CA LYS A 210 -25.96 -7.37 6.58
C LYS A 210 -24.56 -7.95 6.74
N ALA A 211 -23.67 -7.23 7.44
CA ALA A 211 -22.31 -7.67 7.78
C ALA A 211 -22.34 -8.64 8.99
N ASN A 212 -22.77 -9.87 8.77
CA ASN A 212 -22.94 -10.84 9.85
C ASN A 212 -21.65 -11.29 10.50
N ASN A 213 -20.56 -11.36 9.74
CA ASN A 213 -19.25 -11.75 10.23
C ASN A 213 -18.20 -10.78 9.70
N ILE A 214 -17.47 -10.16 10.61
CA ILE A 214 -16.36 -9.25 10.28
C ILE A 214 -15.07 -9.73 10.93
N GLY A 215 -13.94 -9.38 10.33
CA GLY A 215 -12.62 -9.76 10.83
C GLY A 215 -11.50 -8.91 10.24
N ILE A 216 -10.33 -9.00 10.83
CA ILE A 216 -9.09 -8.38 10.34
C ILE A 216 -8.14 -9.44 9.79
N PHE A 217 -7.37 -9.06 8.78
CA PHE A 217 -6.37 -9.94 8.19
C PHE A 217 -5.11 -9.99 9.05
N MET A 218 -4.71 -11.21 9.43
CA MET A 218 -3.44 -11.51 10.10
C MET A 218 -2.67 -12.53 9.26
N GLY A 219 -1.89 -12.01 8.31
CA GLY A 219 -1.30 -12.83 7.25
C GLY A 219 -2.38 -13.51 6.41
N GLN A 220 -2.38 -14.84 6.37
CA GLN A 220 -3.38 -15.64 5.65
C GLN A 220 -4.67 -15.93 6.45
N ARG A 221 -4.69 -15.55 7.73
CA ARG A 221 -5.85 -15.81 8.60
C ARG A 221 -6.69 -14.56 8.76
N ILE A 222 -8.00 -14.78 8.92
CA ILE A 222 -8.94 -13.71 9.28
C ILE A 222 -9.35 -13.96 10.74
N LEU A 223 -8.99 -13.02 11.61
CA LEU A 223 -9.40 -13.03 13.01
C LEU A 223 -10.75 -12.32 13.13
N ALA A 224 -11.75 -13.01 13.69
CA ALA A 224 -13.04 -12.42 13.96
C ALA A 224 -12.92 -11.30 15.01
N ILE A 225 -13.63 -10.20 14.77
CA ILE A 225 -13.70 -9.04 15.68
C ILE A 225 -15.15 -8.59 15.82
N GLU A 226 -15.46 -7.87 16.90
CA GLU A 226 -16.79 -7.32 17.12
C GLU A 226 -17.02 -6.01 16.38
N SER A 227 -16.00 -5.14 16.39
CA SER A 227 -16.07 -3.83 15.72
C SER A 227 -14.69 -3.36 15.26
N VAL A 228 -14.67 -2.45 14.29
CA VAL A 228 -13.46 -1.79 13.80
C VAL A 228 -13.79 -0.41 13.22
N THR A 229 -12.89 0.57 13.43
CA THR A 229 -13.08 1.97 13.04
C THR A 229 -12.46 2.29 11.69
N SER A 230 -12.70 3.51 11.21
CA SER A 230 -12.13 4.08 9.97
C SER A 230 -10.60 3.97 9.91
N GLY A 231 -10.05 4.00 8.70
CA GLY A 231 -8.62 3.83 8.43
C GLY A 231 -8.16 2.37 8.35
N ASN A 232 -8.97 1.42 8.83
CA ASN A 232 -8.66 0.00 8.79
C ASN A 232 -9.19 -0.69 7.54
N ILE A 233 -8.66 -1.89 7.29
CA ILE A 233 -9.15 -2.83 6.28
C ILE A 233 -9.84 -3.98 7.00
N VAL A 234 -11.08 -4.27 6.60
CA VAL A 234 -11.92 -5.30 7.20
C VAL A 234 -12.26 -6.38 6.18
N ALA A 235 -12.31 -7.63 6.63
CA ALA A 235 -12.92 -8.74 5.89
C ALA A 235 -14.39 -8.86 6.32
N ILE A 236 -15.30 -8.80 5.36
CA ILE A 236 -16.74 -8.99 5.60
C ILE A 236 -17.17 -10.28 4.91
N LYS A 237 -17.72 -11.22 5.67
CA LYS A 237 -18.15 -12.51 5.15
C LYS A 237 -19.66 -12.59 5.01
N GLY A 238 -20.10 -13.26 3.95
CA GLY A 238 -21.50 -13.63 3.74
C GLY A 238 -22.34 -12.57 3.03
N LEU A 239 -21.74 -11.50 2.50
CA LEU A 239 -22.42 -10.59 1.59
C LEU A 239 -22.70 -11.32 0.26
N LYS A 240 -23.93 -11.19 -0.28
CA LYS A 240 -24.39 -12.00 -1.44
C LYS A 240 -24.12 -11.31 -2.77
N ASN A 241 -24.47 -10.02 -2.86
CA ASN A 241 -24.50 -9.28 -4.13
C ASN A 241 -23.36 -8.24 -4.25
N ILE A 242 -22.37 -8.33 -3.36
CA ILE A 242 -21.21 -7.43 -3.35
C ILE A 242 -20.30 -7.70 -4.54
N LYS A 243 -19.77 -6.64 -5.14
CA LYS A 243 -18.74 -6.70 -6.18
C LYS A 243 -17.50 -5.87 -5.78
N SER A 244 -16.37 -6.20 -6.38
CA SER A 244 -15.18 -5.32 -6.26
C SER A 244 -15.51 -3.96 -6.86
N GLY A 245 -15.10 -2.89 -6.18
CA GLY A 245 -15.42 -1.51 -6.58
C GLY A 245 -16.71 -0.97 -5.95
N GLU A 246 -17.41 -1.75 -5.12
CA GLU A 246 -18.64 -1.32 -4.49
C GLU A 246 -18.39 -0.39 -3.30
N SER A 247 -19.14 0.71 -3.26
CA SER A 247 -19.22 1.59 -2.10
C SER A 247 -20.40 1.20 -1.22
N MET A 248 -20.17 1.12 0.08
CA MET A 248 -21.17 0.71 1.07
C MET A 248 -21.34 1.80 2.12
N ILE A 249 -22.59 2.18 2.40
CA ILE A 249 -22.94 3.15 3.45
C ILE A 249 -23.87 2.49 4.46
N ASN A 250 -23.76 2.86 5.74
CA ASN A 250 -24.67 2.38 6.77
C ASN A 250 -26.12 2.68 6.37
N SER A 251 -27.00 1.68 6.41
CA SER A 251 -28.40 1.78 5.92
C SER A 251 -29.27 2.75 6.74
N GLY A 252 -28.84 3.09 7.95
CA GLY A 252 -29.49 4.09 8.80
C GLY A 252 -29.06 5.54 8.52
N TYR A 253 -28.14 5.78 7.60
CA TYR A 253 -27.73 7.12 7.24
C TYR A 253 -28.82 7.85 6.44
N ASN A 254 -29.37 8.91 7.01
CA ASN A 254 -30.48 9.69 6.40
C ASN A 254 -29.98 10.97 5.67
N GLY A 255 -28.68 11.18 5.60
CA GLY A 255 -28.09 12.31 4.87
C GLY A 255 -28.04 12.11 3.36
N ASP A 256 -27.50 13.12 2.66
CA ASP A 256 -27.32 13.04 1.21
C ASP A 256 -26.19 12.04 0.85
N ALA A 257 -26.57 10.80 0.56
CA ALA A 257 -25.68 9.71 0.14
C ALA A 257 -25.43 9.71 -1.38
N LYS A 258 -25.67 10.85 -2.08
CA LYS A 258 -25.47 10.98 -3.52
C LYS A 258 -23.98 11.05 -3.86
N GLY A 259 -23.30 9.94 -3.75
CA GLY A 259 -21.90 9.82 -4.11
C GLY A 259 -21.36 8.42 -3.86
N SER A 260 -20.31 8.07 -4.57
CA SER A 260 -19.56 6.83 -4.40
C SER A 260 -18.07 7.13 -4.40
N LEU A 261 -17.30 6.25 -3.80
CA LEU A 261 -15.85 6.26 -3.93
C LEU A 261 -15.47 5.68 -5.29
N GLN A 262 -14.75 6.46 -6.09
CA GLN A 262 -14.36 6.11 -7.45
C GLN A 262 -12.84 5.97 -7.52
N PHE A 263 -12.39 4.83 -7.98
CA PHE A 263 -10.99 4.56 -8.26
C PHE A 263 -10.85 4.23 -9.74
N GLU A 264 -9.79 4.72 -10.37
CA GLU A 264 -9.46 4.27 -11.72
C GLU A 264 -9.22 2.75 -11.70
N GLN A 265 -10.04 2.04 -12.46
CA GLN A 265 -9.91 0.59 -12.59
C GLN A 265 -8.77 0.26 -13.56
N LEU A 266 -8.05 -0.82 -13.23
CA LEU A 266 -7.12 -1.45 -14.17
C LEU A 266 -7.92 -2.05 -15.33
N ASN A 267 -7.83 -1.46 -16.51
CA ASN A 267 -8.30 -2.06 -17.77
C ASN A 267 -7.23 -3.00 -18.34
#